data_93e35309e6cddd85d0edb9dece42312c
#
_entry.id   93e35309e6cddd85d0edb9dece42312c
#
_cell.length_a   1.000
_cell.length_b   1.000
_cell.length_c   1.000
_cell.angle_alpha   90.00
_cell.angle_beta   90.00
_cell.angle_gamma   90.00
#
_symmetry.space_group_name_H-M   'P 1'
#
loop_
_entity.id
_entity.type
_entity.pdbx_description
1 polymer ?
#
loop_
_entity_poly.entity_id
_entity_poly.type
_entity_poly.pdbx_seq_one_letter_code
_entity_poly.pdbx_strand_id
1 'polypeptide(L)'
;MDKFIAHILVVDDDDGIRSLVKKYLNENDFLVTTANSAEDASEKINIIKFDLIILDIMMPGKNGLEFINDHKKKLDTPIILLTAKGEANERVE
;
A
#
# COMPACT_ATOMS: atom_id res chain seq x y z
N MET A 1 14.54 -21.82 -4.01
CA MET A 1 13.63 -21.07 -4.64
C MET A 1 12.63 -20.44 -3.73
N ASP A 2 12.38 -19.21 -3.94
CA ASP A 2 11.49 -18.52 -3.11
C ASP A 2 10.07 -18.89 -3.37
N LYS A 3 9.31 -19.00 -2.31
CA LYS A 3 7.98 -19.39 -2.46
C LYS A 3 7.07 -18.38 -1.90
N PHE A 4 7.09 -17.21 -2.47
CA PHE A 4 6.21 -16.17 -1.98
C PHE A 4 4.81 -16.40 -2.52
N ILE A 5 3.82 -16.16 -1.66
CA ILE A 5 2.44 -16.30 -2.04
C ILE A 5 2.01 -15.20 -2.99
N ALA A 6 2.46 -14.01 -2.77
CA ALA A 6 2.09 -12.86 -3.59
C ALA A 6 3.06 -11.73 -3.38
N HIS A 7 3.06 -10.75 -4.28
CA HIS A 7 3.90 -9.57 -4.16
C HIS A 7 2.99 -8.40 -3.81
N ILE A 8 3.24 -7.78 -2.67
CA ILE A 8 2.39 -6.72 -2.14
C ILE A 8 3.14 -5.40 -2.12
N LEU A 9 2.49 -4.34 -2.55
CA LEU A 9 3.04 -2.99 -2.44
C LEU A 9 2.41 -2.34 -1.22
N VAL A 10 3.21 -1.81 -0.32
CA VAL A 10 2.73 -1.12 0.87
C VAL A 10 3.09 0.34 0.74
N VAL A 11 2.10 1.22 0.71
CA VAL A 11 2.28 2.64 0.50
C VAL A 11 1.86 3.39 1.77
N ASP A 12 2.81 4.00 2.43
CA ASP A 12 2.54 4.75 3.66
C ASP A 12 3.70 5.70 3.88
N ASP A 13 3.44 6.92 4.28
CA ASP A 13 4.51 7.88 4.52
C ASP A 13 5.17 7.68 5.89
N ASP A 14 4.62 6.83 6.75
CA ASP A 14 5.19 6.58 8.06
C ASP A 14 6.19 5.43 7.96
N ASP A 15 7.47 5.72 8.22
CA ASP A 15 8.52 4.73 8.11
C ASP A 15 8.30 3.56 9.06
N GLY A 16 7.83 3.83 10.26
CA GLY A 16 7.63 2.78 11.25
C GLY A 16 6.54 1.83 10.83
N ILE A 17 5.45 2.37 10.31
CA ILE A 17 4.35 1.54 9.88
C ILE A 17 4.76 0.72 8.67
N ARG A 18 5.46 1.33 7.72
CA ARG A 18 5.92 0.58 6.54
C ARG A 18 6.80 -0.59 6.95
N SER A 19 7.73 -0.34 7.87
CA SER A 19 8.66 -1.38 8.30
C SER A 19 7.93 -2.49 9.04
N LEU A 20 6.98 -2.14 9.87
CA LEU A 20 6.25 -3.12 10.64
C LEU A 20 5.40 -4.00 9.72
N VAL A 21 4.68 -3.40 8.80
CA VAL A 21 3.83 -4.16 7.89
C VAL A 21 4.68 -5.05 6.99
N LYS A 22 5.81 -4.51 6.52
CA LYS A 22 6.70 -5.30 5.68
C LYS A 22 7.22 -6.52 6.42
N LYS A 23 7.64 -6.32 7.68
CA LYS A 23 8.16 -7.42 8.45
C LYS A 23 7.11 -8.49 8.66
N TYR A 24 5.92 -8.08 9.04
CA TYR A 24 4.85 -9.02 9.29
C TYR A 24 4.52 -9.82 8.02
N LEU A 25 4.40 -9.14 6.90
CA LEU A 25 4.03 -9.81 5.66
C LEU A 25 5.16 -10.73 5.17
N ASN A 26 6.40 -10.30 5.31
CA ASN A 26 7.51 -11.15 4.91
C ASN A 26 7.55 -12.43 5.76
N GLU A 27 7.19 -12.33 7.02
CA GLU A 27 7.17 -13.50 7.88
C GLU A 27 6.03 -14.44 7.52
N ASN A 28 5.08 -13.98 6.75
CA ASN A 28 3.97 -14.79 6.31
C ASN A 28 4.05 -15.13 4.81
N ASP A 29 5.25 -15.13 4.31
CA ASP A 29 5.54 -15.60 2.95
C ASP A 29 5.05 -14.68 1.83
N PHE A 30 4.96 -13.39 2.10
CA PHE A 30 4.65 -12.44 1.05
C PHE A 30 5.92 -11.67 0.71
N LEU A 31 6.11 -11.37 -0.56
CA LEU A 31 7.17 -10.49 -0.99
C LEU A 31 6.63 -9.08 -0.90
N VAL A 32 7.37 -8.16 -0.34
CA VAL A 32 6.87 -6.80 -0.11
C VAL A 32 7.79 -5.76 -0.70
N THR A 33 7.22 -4.82 -1.43
CA THR A 33 7.91 -3.63 -1.88
C THR A 33 7.19 -2.47 -1.19
N THR A 34 7.91 -1.45 -0.78
CA THR A 34 7.31 -0.33 -0.08
C THR A 34 7.44 0.94 -0.89
N ALA A 35 6.54 1.88 -0.65
CA ALA A 35 6.62 3.21 -1.24
C ALA A 35 6.24 4.20 -0.17
N ASN A 36 6.88 5.36 -0.16
CA ASN A 36 6.66 6.34 0.89
C ASN A 36 5.74 7.48 0.46
N SER A 37 5.23 7.43 -0.73
CA SER A 37 4.34 8.45 -1.25
C SER A 37 3.57 7.91 -2.44
N ALA A 38 2.55 8.62 -2.86
CA ALA A 38 1.79 8.24 -4.03
C ALA A 38 2.66 8.30 -5.29
N GLU A 39 3.55 9.29 -5.34
CA GLU A 39 4.44 9.42 -6.49
C GLU A 39 5.40 8.24 -6.56
N ASP A 40 5.96 7.84 -5.42
CA ASP A 40 6.87 6.71 -5.38
C ASP A 40 6.13 5.44 -5.76
N ALA A 41 4.89 5.29 -5.29
CA ALA A 41 4.07 4.14 -5.62
C ALA A 41 3.79 4.08 -7.11
N SER A 42 3.51 5.23 -7.72
CA SER A 42 3.23 5.26 -9.15
C SER A 42 4.42 4.80 -9.96
N GLU A 43 5.62 5.19 -9.55
CA GLU A 43 6.80 4.75 -10.25
C GLU A 43 6.95 3.24 -10.14
N LYS A 44 6.70 2.68 -8.99
CA LYS A 44 6.87 1.25 -8.79
C LYS A 44 5.81 0.43 -9.52
N ILE A 45 4.59 0.93 -9.57
CA ILE A 45 3.54 0.25 -10.28
C ILE A 45 3.85 0.18 -11.77
N ASN A 46 4.55 1.16 -12.30
CA ASN A 46 4.88 1.16 -13.72
C ASN A 46 5.93 0.12 -14.10
N ILE A 47 6.71 -0.36 -13.14
CA ILE A 47 7.75 -1.33 -13.45
C ILE A 47 7.55 -2.69 -12.79
N ILE A 48 6.68 -2.80 -11.82
CA ILE A 48 6.46 -4.05 -11.11
C ILE A 48 4.98 -4.36 -11.07
N LYS A 49 4.62 -5.60 -11.31
CA LYS A 49 3.23 -5.99 -11.21
C LYS A 49 3.00 -6.51 -9.81
N PHE A 50 2.06 -5.95 -9.11
CA PHE A 50 1.75 -6.37 -7.75
C PHE A 50 0.44 -7.14 -7.71
N ASP A 51 0.30 -8.00 -6.72
CA ASP A 51 -0.92 -8.77 -6.53
C ASP A 51 -1.90 -8.06 -5.61
N LEU A 52 -1.38 -7.16 -4.79
CA LEU A 52 -2.20 -6.41 -3.85
C LEU A 52 -1.49 -5.12 -3.50
N ILE A 53 -2.24 -4.05 -3.28
CA ILE A 53 -1.67 -2.79 -2.83
C ILE A 53 -2.35 -2.43 -1.51
N ILE A 54 -1.55 -2.15 -0.48
CA ILE A 54 -2.06 -1.67 0.79
C ILE A 54 -1.70 -0.20 0.84
N LEU A 55 -2.69 0.66 0.96
CA LEU A 55 -2.52 2.07 0.75
C LEU A 55 -3.07 2.89 1.90
N ASP A 56 -2.23 3.77 2.44
CA ASP A 56 -2.66 4.71 3.47
C ASP A 56 -3.32 5.87 2.76
N ILE A 57 -4.53 6.23 3.12
CA ILE A 57 -5.19 7.31 2.44
C ILE A 57 -4.80 8.67 2.97
N MET A 58 -4.17 8.74 4.12
CA MET A 58 -3.79 10.03 4.71
C MET A 58 -2.32 10.31 4.49
N MET A 59 -1.93 10.66 3.27
CA MET A 59 -0.56 10.99 2.97
C MET A 59 -0.45 12.43 2.51
N PRO A 60 0.68 13.07 2.78
CA PRO A 60 0.89 14.44 2.31
C PRO A 60 0.91 14.47 0.80
N GLY A 61 0.52 15.56 0.24
CA GLY A 61 0.50 15.70 -1.19
C GLY A 61 -0.67 14.94 -1.76
N LYS A 62 -0.44 14.05 -2.69
CA LYS A 62 -1.51 13.27 -3.29
C LYS A 62 -1.91 12.20 -2.29
N ASN A 63 -3.13 12.22 -1.83
CA ASN A 63 -3.55 11.26 -0.84
C ASN A 63 -3.98 9.96 -1.51
N GLY A 64 -4.33 8.97 -0.69
CA GLY A 64 -4.66 7.67 -1.22
C GLY A 64 -5.84 7.65 -2.16
N LEU A 65 -6.84 8.50 -1.90
CA LEU A 65 -8.01 8.51 -2.77
C LEU A 65 -7.66 9.08 -4.14
N GLU A 66 -6.78 10.07 -4.18
CA GLU A 66 -6.34 10.62 -5.44
C GLU A 66 -5.52 9.60 -6.21
N PHE A 67 -4.71 8.84 -5.51
CA PHE A 67 -3.89 7.82 -6.13
C PHE A 67 -4.80 6.78 -6.82
N ILE A 68 -5.86 6.34 -6.14
CA ILE A 68 -6.75 5.37 -6.71
C ILE A 68 -7.43 5.95 -7.94
N ASN A 69 -7.86 7.19 -7.86
CA ASN A 69 -8.54 7.79 -8.97
C ASN A 69 -7.64 7.91 -10.19
N ASP A 70 -6.37 8.22 -9.97
CA ASP A 70 -5.43 8.37 -11.06
C ASP A 70 -5.13 7.03 -11.75
N HIS A 71 -5.20 5.93 -11.03
CA HIS A 71 -4.80 4.65 -11.58
C HIS A 71 -5.93 3.67 -11.81
N LYS A 72 -7.16 4.02 -11.47
CA LYS A 72 -8.22 3.06 -11.52
C LYS A 72 -8.44 2.44 -12.89
N LYS A 73 -8.12 3.10 -13.95
CA LYS A 73 -8.31 2.53 -15.24
C LYS A 73 -7.16 1.64 -15.67
N LYS A 74 -6.02 1.78 -15.04
CA LYS A 74 -4.86 1.01 -15.42
C LYS A 74 -4.64 -0.19 -14.55
N LEU A 75 -5.11 -0.16 -13.32
CA LEU A 75 -4.82 -1.23 -12.39
C LEU A 75 -5.95 -2.19 -12.26
N ASP A 76 -5.61 -3.46 -12.38
CA ASP A 76 -6.57 -4.49 -12.08
C ASP A 76 -6.27 -5.00 -10.69
N THR A 77 -5.27 -4.47 -10.03
CA THR A 77 -4.79 -4.96 -8.74
C THR A 77 -5.72 -4.51 -7.64
N PRO A 78 -6.13 -5.39 -6.76
CA PRO A 78 -6.97 -5.00 -5.62
C PRO A 78 -6.21 -4.07 -4.69
N ILE A 79 -6.90 -3.12 -4.09
CA ILE A 79 -6.31 -2.16 -3.18
C ILE A 79 -7.05 -2.19 -1.86
N ILE A 80 -6.31 -2.31 -0.77
CA ILE A 80 -6.86 -2.24 0.57
C ILE A 80 -6.48 -0.89 1.14
N LEU A 81 -7.45 -0.13 1.60
CA LEU A 81 -7.17 1.18 2.17
C LEU A 81 -7.02 1.10 3.67
N LEU A 82 -6.04 1.82 4.19
CA LEU A 82 -5.85 1.90 5.61
C LEU A 82 -6.10 3.33 6.04
N THR A 83 -6.73 3.52 7.17
CA THR A 83 -6.80 4.85 7.74
C THR A 83 -5.91 4.80 8.94
N ALA A 84 -5.09 5.77 9.05
CA ALA A 84 -4.14 5.78 10.09
C ALA A 84 -4.75 5.97 11.41
N LYS A 85 -5.84 6.56 11.53
CA LYS A 85 -6.28 6.83 12.76
C LYS A 85 -7.30 6.01 13.23
N GLY A 86 -7.31 5.77 14.34
CA GLY A 86 -8.27 5.02 14.90
C GLY A 86 -9.57 5.64 14.84
N GLU A 87 -9.56 6.73 14.25
CA GLU A 87 -10.73 7.38 14.21
C GLU A 87 -11.66 6.62 13.54
N ALA A 88 -11.20 5.81 12.81
CA ALA A 88 -12.09 5.05 12.10
C ALA A 88 -13.01 4.48 13.08
N ASN A 89 -12.56 4.23 14.22
CA ASN A 89 -13.37 3.57 15.06
C ASN A 89 -14.29 4.48 15.66
N GLU A 90 -14.01 5.64 15.57
CA GLU A 90 -14.86 6.47 16.19
C GLU A 90 -16.01 6.57 15.44
N ARG A 91 -15.94 6.40 14.33
CA ARG A 91 -16.95 6.70 13.60
C ARG A 91 -17.88 5.70 13.67
N VAL A 92 -17.62 4.90 14.02
CA VAL A 92 -18.39 3.94 14.03
C VAL A 92 -19.43 4.03 14.83
N GLU A 93 -19.56 4.55 15.36
CA GLU A 93 -20.50 4.60 16.17
C GLU A 93 -21.46 4.94 15.73
#